data_3360853020b09e2446d9ead254240ccb
#
_entry.id   3360853020b09e2446d9ead254240ccb
#
_cell.length_a   1.000
_cell.length_b   1.000
_cell.length_c   1.000
_cell.angle_alpha   90.00
_cell.angle_beta   90.00
_cell.angle_gamma   90.00
#
_symmetry.space_group_name_H-M   'P 1'
#
loop_
_entity.id
_entity.type
_entity.pdbx_description
1 polymer ?
#
loop_
_entity_poly.entity_id
_entity_poly.type
_entity_poly.pdbx_seq_one_letter_code
_entity_poly.pdbx_strand_id
1 'polypeptide(L)'
;MRSMPRINEMEVLIYTKSNCPFCEKAKAWFNQHGIGYTQVVLDDEEQRLAFYQRVSNGKEVRSVPQIYINDEHIGTYNDLMAIADKLVKKQGGLLEFSETYKPFHY
;
A
#
# COMPACT_ATOMS: atom_id res chain seq x y z
N MET A 1 -3.30 -0.46 -21.74
CA MET A 1 -3.67 -0.65 -20.59
C MET A 1 -2.90 -1.63 -19.88
N ARG A 2 -2.55 -1.44 -18.71
CA ARG A 2 -1.75 -2.28 -18.01
C ARG A 2 -2.52 -3.24 -17.22
N SER A 3 -2.23 -4.47 -17.20
CA SER A 3 -2.94 -5.37 -16.36
C SER A 3 -2.31 -5.37 -15.01
N MET A 4 -3.05 -5.80 -14.01
CA MET A 4 -2.55 -5.87 -12.69
C MET A 4 -1.51 -6.94 -12.61
N PRO A 5 -0.40 -6.72 -11.95
CA PRO A 5 0.62 -7.72 -11.86
C PRO A 5 0.20 -8.78 -10.85
N ARG A 6 0.86 -9.92 -10.89
CA ARG A 6 0.59 -10.95 -9.93
C ARG A 6 1.20 -10.55 -8.63
N ILE A 7 0.70 -11.09 -7.55
CA ILE A 7 1.21 -10.75 -6.24
C ILE A 7 2.70 -10.91 -6.15
N ASN A 8 3.25 -11.97 -6.68
CA ASN A 8 4.68 -12.16 -6.55
C ASN A 8 5.47 -11.28 -7.53
N GLU A 9 4.79 -10.50 -8.33
CA GLU A 9 5.46 -9.58 -9.24
C GLU A 9 5.26 -8.15 -8.84
N MET A 10 4.57 -7.89 -7.76
CA MET A 10 4.35 -6.53 -7.33
C MET A 10 5.57 -5.96 -6.66
N GLU A 11 5.90 -4.73 -7.00
CA GLU A 11 6.94 -4.02 -6.31
C GLU A 11 6.27 -2.96 -5.48
N VAL A 12 6.32 -3.11 -4.20
CA VAL A 12 5.64 -2.21 -3.28
C VAL A 12 6.63 -1.35 -2.54
N LEU A 13 6.36 -0.07 -2.48
CA LEU A 13 7.19 0.86 -1.78
C LEU A 13 6.30 1.64 -0.83
N ILE A 14 6.64 1.70 0.44
CA ILE A 14 5.83 2.38 1.42
C ILE A 14 6.67 3.42 2.13
N TYR A 15 6.22 4.66 2.10
CA TYR A 15 6.88 5.71 2.85
C TYR A 15 6.16 5.83 4.19
N THR A 16 6.90 5.74 5.27
CA THR A 16 6.34 5.66 6.60
C THR A 16 7.07 6.60 7.54
N LYS A 17 6.71 6.55 8.81
CA LYS A 17 7.48 7.20 9.84
C LYS A 17 7.30 6.39 11.11
N SER A 18 8.12 6.63 12.10
CA SER A 18 8.02 5.92 13.35
C SER A 18 6.73 6.29 14.06
N ASN A 19 6.22 5.40 14.86
CA ASN A 19 5.01 5.64 15.64
C ASN A 19 3.82 6.02 14.78
N CYS A 20 3.60 5.28 13.73
CA CYS A 20 2.52 5.57 12.83
C CYS A 20 1.62 4.35 12.75
N PRO A 21 0.48 4.36 13.44
CA PRO A 21 -0.40 3.19 13.45
C PRO A 21 -0.90 2.78 12.08
N PHE A 22 -1.23 3.73 11.23
CA PHE A 22 -1.71 3.36 9.91
C PHE A 22 -0.59 2.81 9.03
N CYS A 23 0.66 3.24 9.29
CA CYS A 23 1.77 2.66 8.57
C CYS A 23 1.91 1.20 8.97
N GLU A 24 1.73 0.90 10.25
CA GLU A 24 1.82 -0.47 10.72
C GLU A 24 0.68 -1.30 10.14
N LYS A 25 -0.50 -0.73 10.02
CA LYS A 25 -1.61 -1.47 9.46
C LYS A 25 -1.35 -1.79 8.00
N ALA A 26 -0.79 -0.85 7.26
CA ALA A 26 -0.50 -1.08 5.84
C ALA A 26 0.53 -2.19 5.69
N LYS A 27 1.59 -2.13 6.50
CA LYS A 27 2.62 -3.15 6.42
C LYS A 27 2.06 -4.52 6.77
N ALA A 28 1.19 -4.56 7.78
CA ALA A 28 0.61 -5.82 8.20
C ALA A 28 -0.26 -6.41 7.08
N TRP A 29 -0.97 -5.57 6.37
CA TRP A 29 -1.80 -6.06 5.28
C TRP A 29 -0.95 -6.74 4.22
N PHE A 30 0.17 -6.12 3.83
CA PHE A 30 1.02 -6.72 2.84
C PHE A 30 1.62 -8.03 3.38
N ASN A 31 2.01 -8.04 4.64
CA ASN A 31 2.56 -9.25 5.23
C ASN A 31 1.54 -10.38 5.25
N GLN A 32 0.30 -10.06 5.56
CA GLN A 32 -0.72 -11.07 5.62
C GLN A 32 -1.00 -11.69 4.27
N HIS A 33 -0.78 -10.95 3.21
CA HIS A 33 -1.03 -11.45 1.88
C HIS A 33 0.24 -11.94 1.18
N GLY A 34 1.32 -12.04 1.92
CA GLY A 34 2.55 -12.56 1.36
C GLY A 34 3.20 -11.66 0.34
N ILE A 35 2.95 -10.36 0.43
CA ILE A 35 3.49 -9.42 -0.53
C ILE A 35 4.66 -8.69 0.11
N GLY A 36 5.82 -8.77 -0.50
CA GLY A 36 7.00 -8.09 0.01
C GLY A 36 6.92 -6.60 -0.28
N TYR A 37 7.61 -5.80 0.49
CA TYR A 37 7.62 -4.37 0.26
C TYR A 37 8.93 -3.78 0.71
N THR A 38 9.24 -2.59 0.22
CA THR A 38 10.37 -1.81 0.65
C THR A 38 9.83 -0.64 1.45
N GLN A 39 10.43 -0.35 2.58
CA GLN A 39 9.96 0.74 3.41
C GLN A 39 10.98 1.85 3.46
N VAL A 40 10.53 3.08 3.36
CA VAL A 40 11.39 4.25 3.51
C VAL A 40 10.84 5.02 4.70
N VAL A 41 11.64 5.16 5.74
CA VAL A 41 11.19 5.82 6.95
C VAL A 41 11.56 7.29 6.88
N LEU A 42 10.58 8.16 7.00
CA LEU A 42 10.79 9.60 6.89
C LEU A 42 10.59 10.24 8.27
N ASP A 43 11.51 9.97 9.17
CA ASP A 43 11.38 10.51 10.50
C ASP A 43 11.86 11.96 10.60
N ASP A 44 12.70 12.38 9.68
CA ASP A 44 13.17 13.73 9.69
C ASP A 44 12.07 14.61 9.09
N GLU A 45 11.63 15.60 9.81
CA GLU A 45 10.52 16.42 9.39
C GLU A 45 10.78 17.13 8.08
N GLU A 46 11.96 17.61 7.86
CA GLU A 46 12.26 18.29 6.63
C GLU A 46 12.16 17.35 5.44
N GLN A 47 12.67 16.16 5.59
CA GLN A 47 12.58 15.19 4.53
C GLN A 47 11.14 14.82 4.25
N ARG A 48 10.36 14.71 5.30
CA ARG A 48 8.97 14.32 5.15
C ARG A 48 8.18 15.41 4.43
N LEU A 49 8.43 16.67 4.79
CA LEU A 49 7.73 17.76 4.14
C LEU A 49 8.13 17.88 2.67
N ALA A 50 9.40 17.66 2.39
CA ALA A 50 9.86 17.70 1.00
C ALA A 50 9.21 16.57 0.20
N PHE A 51 9.06 15.41 0.83
CA PHE A 51 8.44 14.29 0.15
C PHE A 51 6.97 14.62 -0.16
N TYR A 52 6.26 15.23 0.80
CA TYR A 52 4.86 15.55 0.59
C TYR A 52 4.71 16.50 -0.60
N GLN A 53 5.59 17.49 -0.69
CA GLN A 53 5.53 18.41 -1.78
C GLN A 53 5.79 17.73 -3.11
N ARG A 54 6.76 16.82 -3.12
CA ARG A 54 7.13 16.17 -4.33
C ARG A 54 6.03 15.27 -4.88
N VAL A 55 5.27 14.61 -4.00
CA VAL A 55 4.27 13.69 -4.46
C VAL A 55 2.89 14.27 -4.57
N SER A 56 2.69 15.51 -4.22
CA SER A 56 1.38 16.09 -4.21
C SER A 56 0.71 16.07 -5.56
N ASN A 57 1.42 16.44 -6.59
CA ASN A 57 0.88 16.32 -7.89
C ASN A 57 -0.56 16.77 -7.99
N GLY A 58 -0.89 17.88 -7.45
CA GLY A 58 -2.23 18.40 -7.52
C GLY A 58 -3.14 17.94 -6.42
N LYS A 59 -2.74 16.97 -5.65
CA LYS A 59 -3.53 16.53 -4.54
C LYS A 59 -2.81 16.89 -3.30
N GLU A 60 -3.54 16.99 -2.22
CA GLU A 60 -2.94 17.34 -0.99
C GLU A 60 -2.40 16.12 -0.31
N VAL A 61 -1.11 16.01 -0.13
CA VAL A 61 -0.50 14.89 0.55
C VAL A 61 0.14 15.43 1.81
N ARG A 62 -0.34 15.01 2.95
CA ARG A 62 0.16 15.50 4.21
C ARG A 62 0.39 14.43 5.23
N SER A 63 0.38 13.21 4.85
CA SER A 63 0.50 12.16 5.85
C SER A 63 1.19 10.93 5.29
N VAL A 64 1.55 10.04 6.17
CA VAL A 64 2.04 8.73 5.81
C VAL A 64 1.09 7.74 6.43
N PRO A 65 0.97 6.55 5.93
CA PRO A 65 1.82 5.97 4.90
C PRO A 65 1.44 6.47 3.52
N GLN A 66 2.41 6.46 2.62
CA GLN A 66 2.12 6.70 1.21
C GLN A 66 2.63 5.48 0.47
N ILE A 67 1.76 4.82 -0.23
CA ILE A 67 2.01 3.52 -0.83
C ILE A 67 2.10 3.61 -2.34
N TYR A 68 3.12 2.97 -2.89
CA TYR A 68 3.27 2.89 -4.33
C TYR A 68 3.32 1.42 -4.70
N ILE A 69 2.64 1.05 -5.76
CA ILE A 69 2.69 -0.32 -6.28
C ILE A 69 3.09 -0.20 -7.73
N ASN A 70 4.23 -0.78 -8.07
CA ASN A 70 4.78 -0.73 -9.42
C ASN A 70 4.84 0.71 -9.92
N ASP A 71 5.34 1.58 -9.06
CA ASP A 71 5.53 2.99 -9.38
C ASP A 71 4.23 3.79 -9.49
N GLU A 72 3.13 3.19 -9.21
CA GLU A 72 1.88 3.92 -9.26
C GLU A 72 1.51 4.35 -7.85
N HIS A 73 1.22 5.61 -7.66
CA HIS A 73 0.90 6.14 -6.34
C HIS A 73 -0.51 5.72 -5.94
N ILE A 74 -0.60 4.89 -4.92
CA ILE A 74 -1.88 4.40 -4.44
C ILE A 74 -2.42 5.36 -3.38
N GLY A 75 -1.57 5.79 -2.46
CA GLY A 75 -2.00 6.71 -1.42
C GLY A 75 -1.85 6.15 -0.03
N THR A 76 -2.81 6.43 0.82
CA THR A 76 -2.74 6.05 2.23
C THR A 76 -3.28 4.66 2.45
N TYR A 77 -3.35 4.27 3.72
CA TYR A 77 -3.90 2.97 4.08
C TYR A 77 -5.35 2.87 3.62
N ASN A 78 -6.13 3.93 3.77
CA ASN A 78 -7.52 3.88 3.35
C ASN A 78 -7.62 3.71 1.83
N ASP A 79 -6.71 4.31 1.10
CA ASP A 79 -6.70 4.16 -0.35
C ASP A 79 -6.34 2.72 -0.72
N LEU A 80 -5.45 2.11 0.04
CA LEU A 80 -5.09 0.73 -0.21
C LEU A 80 -6.31 -0.16 0.05
N MET A 81 -7.04 0.12 1.12
CA MET A 81 -8.21 -0.70 1.43
C MET A 81 -9.28 -0.58 0.35
N ALA A 82 -9.35 0.58 -0.27
CA ALA A 82 -10.34 0.78 -1.32
C ALA A 82 -10.08 -0.12 -2.53
N ILE A 83 -8.84 -0.52 -2.76
CA ILE A 83 -8.55 -1.37 -3.90
C ILE A 83 -8.12 -2.76 -3.48
N ALA A 84 -8.11 -3.03 -2.17
CA ALA A 84 -7.58 -4.30 -1.69
C ALA A 84 -8.24 -5.52 -2.30
N ASP A 85 -9.56 -5.49 -2.39
CA ASP A 85 -10.27 -6.61 -2.97
C ASP A 85 -9.85 -6.83 -4.40
N LYS A 86 -9.67 -5.77 -5.14
CA LYS A 86 -9.30 -5.91 -6.53
C LYS A 86 -7.91 -6.46 -6.65
N LEU A 87 -7.01 -6.05 -5.79
CA LEU A 87 -5.67 -6.55 -5.85
C LEU A 87 -5.64 -8.04 -5.63
N VAL A 88 -6.36 -8.51 -4.63
CA VAL A 88 -6.36 -9.91 -4.31
C VAL A 88 -7.11 -10.72 -5.35
N LYS A 89 -8.26 -10.26 -5.75
CA LYS A 89 -9.03 -11.00 -6.71
C LYS A 89 -8.39 -11.13 -8.04
N LYS A 90 -7.63 -10.15 -8.45
CA LYS A 90 -7.01 -10.26 -9.73
C LYS A 90 -5.84 -11.20 -9.74
N GLN A 91 -5.48 -11.73 -8.62
CA GLN A 91 -4.36 -12.63 -8.55
C GLN A 91 -4.77 -14.07 -8.76
N GLY A 92 -5.90 -14.28 -9.27
CA GLY A 92 -6.23 -15.61 -9.68
C GLY A 92 -6.43 -16.60 -8.60
N GLY A 93 -5.67 -17.57 -8.57
CA GLY A 93 -5.88 -18.63 -7.69
C GLY A 93 -6.14 -18.29 -6.26
N LEU A 94 -5.69 -17.21 -5.89
CA LEU A 94 -5.86 -16.88 -4.54
C LEU A 94 -7.25 -16.52 -4.29
N LEU A 95 -7.95 -16.22 -5.30
CA LEU A 95 -9.23 -15.85 -5.16
C LEU A 95 -10.07 -16.76 -4.36
N GLU A 96 -10.01 -17.96 -4.60
CA GLU A 96 -10.83 -18.83 -3.93
C GLU A 96 -10.60 -18.83 -2.51
N PHE A 97 -9.40 -18.78 -2.14
CA PHE A 97 -9.10 -18.75 -0.82
C PHE A 97 -9.65 -17.53 -0.24
N SER A 98 -9.51 -16.45 -0.86
CA SER A 98 -9.96 -15.24 -0.30
C SER A 98 -11.40 -15.29 -0.08
N GLU A 99 -12.10 -15.88 -0.92
CA GLU A 99 -13.47 -15.94 -0.75
C GLU A 99 -13.90 -16.70 0.38
N THR A 100 -13.28 -17.78 0.61
CA THR A 100 -13.67 -18.56 1.65
C THR A 100 -13.41 -17.87 2.90
N TYR A 101 -12.41 -17.04 2.94
CA TYR A 101 -12.04 -16.53 4.08
C TYR A 101 -12.64 -15.29 4.30
N LYS A 102 -13.26 -14.76 3.42
CA LYS A 102 -13.71 -13.59 3.57
C LYS A 102 -14.38 -13.18 4.70
N PRO A 103 -14.92 -13.85 5.26
CA PRO A 103 -15.64 -13.43 6.31
C PRO A 103 -14.88 -12.55 7.13
N PHE A 104 -13.75 -12.77 7.24
CA PHE A 104 -13.08 -12.09 8.14
C PHE A 104 -12.97 -10.78 7.66
N HIS A 105 -13.41 -10.56 6.66
CA HIS A 105 -13.37 -9.38 6.27
C HIS A 105 -13.62 -8.50 7.08
N TYR A 106 -13.73 -8.80 7.84
CA TYR A 106 -13.72 -7.91 8.64
C TYR A 106 -14.39 -7.08 8.37
#